data_e81dc7dfc31c91861c60031daadd1e2c
#
_entry.id   e81dc7dfc31c91861c60031daadd1e2c
#
_cell.length_a   1.000
_cell.length_b   1.000
_cell.length_c   1.000
_cell.angle_alpha   90.00
_cell.angle_beta   90.00
_cell.angle_gamma   90.00
#
_symmetry.space_group_name_H-M   'P 1'
#
loop_
_entity.id
_entity.type
_entity.pdbx_description
1 polymer ?
#
loop_
_entity_poly.entity_id
_entity_poly.type
_entity_poly.pdbx_seq_one_letter_code
_entity_poly.pdbx_strand_id
1 'polypeptide(L)'
;IERLELLYTPPHRELAQQVGADMATASPETTVNLVPLPIADPWDFGEVYAQLYDWTQAYRFDTEREEYWTHITTGTHVAQICLFLLVESRRIPGVLVQTSPPKRQQMGDPGSSTLIALDLSRYDVIAQRFGAEQQDAVQFLKSGIATRNARFNALIDEVERVAVRSRAPILFTGP
;
A
#
# COMPACT_ATOMS: atom_id res chain seq x y z
N ILE A 1 -22.73 0.99 -4.69
CA ILE A 1 -21.61 0.57 -5.58
C ILE A 1 -22.24 0.21 -6.92
N GLU A 2 -21.84 0.86 -8.00
CA GLU A 2 -22.39 0.59 -9.33
C GLU A 2 -21.76 -0.65 -9.95
N ARG A 3 -20.46 -0.87 -9.71
CA ARG A 3 -19.70 -1.97 -10.30
C ARG A 3 -18.69 -2.55 -9.31
N LEU A 4 -18.57 -3.86 -9.30
CA LEU A 4 -17.58 -4.61 -8.51
C LEU A 4 -16.74 -5.47 -9.45
N GLU A 5 -15.44 -5.22 -9.51
CA GLU A 5 -14.46 -6.09 -10.16
C GLU A 5 -13.95 -7.10 -9.11
N LEU A 6 -14.44 -8.33 -9.16
CA LEU A 6 -14.07 -9.39 -8.23
C LEU A 6 -12.90 -10.20 -8.79
N LEU A 7 -11.69 -9.87 -8.36
CA LEU A 7 -10.46 -10.56 -8.76
C LEU A 7 -10.34 -11.89 -8.02
N TYR A 8 -10.08 -12.98 -8.72
CA TYR A 8 -9.95 -14.30 -8.12
C TYR A 8 -8.91 -15.16 -8.84
N THR A 9 -8.31 -16.08 -8.11
CA THR A 9 -7.43 -17.12 -8.69
C THR A 9 -8.24 -18.35 -9.11
N PRO A 10 -7.82 -19.10 -10.14
CA PRO A 10 -8.60 -20.23 -10.70
C PRO A 10 -9.15 -21.24 -9.68
N PRO A 11 -8.41 -21.61 -8.61
CA PRO A 11 -8.94 -22.53 -7.58
C PRO A 11 -10.15 -21.99 -6.81
N HIS A 12 -10.35 -20.65 -6.81
CA HIS A 12 -11.44 -19.98 -6.08
C HIS A 12 -12.62 -19.58 -6.98
N ARG A 13 -12.72 -20.14 -8.18
CA ARG A 13 -13.77 -19.81 -9.14
C ARG A 13 -15.18 -20.01 -8.58
N GLU A 14 -15.44 -21.13 -7.95
CA GLU A 14 -16.75 -21.44 -7.37
C GLU A 14 -17.12 -20.45 -6.26
N LEU A 15 -16.14 -20.11 -5.39
CA LEU A 15 -16.34 -19.11 -4.36
C LEU A 15 -16.64 -17.73 -4.97
N ALA A 16 -15.92 -17.33 -6.01
CA ALA A 16 -16.16 -16.06 -6.69
C ALA A 16 -17.56 -16.00 -7.32
N GLN A 17 -18.02 -17.10 -7.90
CA GLN A 17 -19.40 -17.21 -8.43
C GLN A 17 -20.45 -17.11 -7.32
N GLN A 18 -20.21 -17.75 -6.17
CA GLN A 18 -21.11 -17.65 -5.02
C GLN A 18 -21.18 -16.22 -4.51
N VAL A 19 -20.04 -15.56 -4.32
CA VAL A 19 -19.98 -14.14 -3.89
C VAL A 19 -20.72 -13.25 -4.89
N GLY A 20 -20.54 -13.49 -6.19
CA GLY A 20 -21.25 -12.75 -7.23
C GLY A 20 -22.77 -12.91 -7.13
N ALA A 21 -23.25 -14.13 -6.89
CA ALA A 21 -24.69 -14.40 -6.69
C ALA A 21 -25.24 -13.77 -5.40
N ASP A 22 -24.47 -13.82 -4.32
CA ASP A 22 -24.84 -13.19 -3.05
C ASP A 22 -24.92 -11.65 -3.21
N MET A 23 -23.97 -11.06 -3.94
CA MET A 23 -23.99 -9.61 -4.26
C MET A 23 -25.19 -9.24 -5.11
N ALA A 24 -25.54 -10.02 -6.13
CA ALA A 24 -26.71 -9.76 -6.96
C ALA A 24 -28.02 -9.82 -6.14
N THR A 25 -28.03 -10.58 -5.05
CA THR A 25 -29.17 -10.65 -4.11
C THR A 25 -29.20 -9.46 -3.16
N ALA A 26 -28.01 -9.09 -2.61
CA ALA A 26 -27.88 -8.02 -1.60
C ALA A 26 -27.94 -6.62 -2.21
N SER A 27 -27.45 -6.45 -3.43
CA SER A 27 -27.35 -5.17 -4.16
C SER A 27 -27.63 -5.40 -5.66
N PRO A 28 -28.91 -5.56 -6.04
CA PRO A 28 -29.29 -5.88 -7.41
C PRO A 28 -28.85 -4.84 -8.46
N GLU A 29 -28.60 -3.61 -8.03
CA GLU A 29 -28.11 -2.52 -8.84
C GLU A 29 -26.59 -2.59 -9.13
N THR A 30 -25.85 -3.44 -8.42
CA THR A 30 -24.41 -3.58 -8.57
C THR A 30 -24.07 -4.58 -9.69
N THR A 31 -23.36 -4.12 -10.72
CA THR A 31 -22.79 -5.03 -11.74
C THR A 31 -21.55 -5.72 -11.18
N VAL A 32 -21.55 -7.04 -11.13
CA VAL A 32 -20.40 -7.83 -10.66
C VAL A 32 -19.68 -8.47 -11.83
N ASN A 33 -18.41 -8.11 -12.01
CA ASN A 33 -17.51 -8.69 -13.01
C ASN A 33 -16.54 -9.66 -12.33
N LEU A 34 -16.54 -10.90 -12.78
CA LEU A 34 -15.62 -11.93 -12.28
C LEU A 34 -14.33 -11.91 -13.11
N VAL A 35 -13.22 -11.53 -12.49
CA VAL A 35 -11.91 -11.34 -13.15
C VAL A 35 -10.95 -12.44 -12.72
N PRO A 36 -10.69 -13.46 -13.55
CA PRO A 36 -9.71 -14.50 -13.23
C PRO A 36 -8.29 -13.95 -13.38
N LEU A 37 -7.46 -14.15 -12.36
CA LEU A 37 -6.03 -13.88 -12.37
C LEU A 37 -5.28 -15.22 -12.38
N PRO A 38 -4.47 -15.52 -13.41
CA PRO A 38 -3.77 -16.80 -13.55
C PRO A 38 -2.52 -16.85 -12.65
N ILE A 39 -2.72 -16.77 -11.33
CA ILE A 39 -1.69 -16.83 -10.30
C ILE A 39 -1.57 -18.28 -9.83
N ALA A 40 -0.40 -18.88 -9.99
CA ALA A 40 -0.11 -20.24 -9.55
C ALA A 40 0.28 -20.29 -8.07
N ASP A 41 1.15 -19.37 -7.63
CA ASP A 41 1.51 -19.21 -6.22
C ASP A 41 1.07 -17.85 -5.68
N PRO A 42 -0.03 -17.79 -4.90
CA PRO A 42 -0.53 -16.54 -4.33
C PRO A 42 0.37 -15.96 -3.21
N TRP A 43 1.47 -16.65 -2.87
CA TRP A 43 2.49 -16.19 -1.94
C TRP A 43 3.76 -15.69 -2.63
N ASP A 44 3.92 -15.93 -3.93
CA ASP A 44 5.00 -15.34 -4.71
C ASP A 44 4.68 -13.87 -5.04
N PHE A 45 5.45 -12.97 -4.44
CA PHE A 45 5.27 -11.53 -4.62
C PHE A 45 5.44 -11.08 -6.07
N GLY A 46 6.43 -11.65 -6.78
CA GLY A 46 6.73 -11.28 -8.17
C GLY A 46 5.60 -11.67 -9.10
N GLU A 47 5.08 -12.90 -8.95
CA GLU A 47 3.98 -13.40 -9.75
C GLU A 47 2.69 -12.62 -9.50
N VAL A 48 2.31 -12.44 -8.21
CA VAL A 48 1.10 -11.69 -7.83
C VAL A 48 1.16 -10.25 -8.32
N TYR A 49 2.29 -9.58 -8.12
CA TYR A 49 2.46 -8.20 -8.58
C TYR A 49 2.37 -8.09 -10.10
N ALA A 50 3.03 -8.99 -10.85
CA ALA A 50 3.00 -8.99 -12.32
C ALA A 50 1.57 -9.17 -12.85
N GLN A 51 0.83 -10.16 -12.34
CA GLN A 51 -0.55 -10.42 -12.79
C GLN A 51 -1.50 -9.26 -12.48
N LEU A 52 -1.39 -8.67 -11.30
CA LEU A 52 -2.18 -7.48 -10.95
C LEU A 52 -1.78 -6.27 -11.79
N TYR A 53 -0.49 -6.06 -12.02
CA TYR A 53 0.02 -4.99 -12.87
C TYR A 53 -0.50 -5.12 -14.31
N ASP A 54 -0.40 -6.30 -14.91
CA ASP A 54 -0.87 -6.57 -16.27
C ASP A 54 -2.37 -6.34 -16.39
N TRP A 55 -3.15 -6.74 -15.37
CA TRP A 55 -4.56 -6.42 -15.30
C TRP A 55 -4.80 -4.91 -15.30
N THR A 56 -4.04 -4.13 -14.51
CA THR A 56 -4.20 -2.66 -14.50
C THR A 56 -3.87 -2.01 -15.83
N GLN A 57 -2.96 -2.59 -16.62
CA GLN A 57 -2.63 -2.08 -17.97
C GLN A 57 -3.75 -2.37 -18.98
N ALA A 58 -4.47 -3.47 -18.81
CA ALA A 58 -5.57 -3.87 -19.69
C ALA A 58 -6.89 -3.18 -19.31
N TYR A 59 -7.07 -2.81 -18.03
CA TYR A 59 -8.27 -2.19 -17.52
C TYR A 59 -8.32 -0.70 -17.89
N ARG A 60 -9.48 -0.26 -18.38
CA ARG A 60 -9.69 1.16 -18.73
C ARG A 60 -10.36 1.89 -17.57
N PHE A 61 -9.56 2.63 -16.83
CA PHE A 61 -10.05 3.51 -15.78
C PHE A 61 -10.61 4.81 -16.39
N ASP A 62 -11.80 5.21 -15.95
CA ASP A 62 -12.45 6.50 -16.32
C ASP A 62 -12.53 7.40 -15.06
N THR A 63 -11.45 8.09 -14.76
CA THR A 63 -11.36 8.95 -13.56
C THR A 63 -12.16 10.25 -13.66
N GLU A 64 -12.73 10.55 -14.82
CA GLU A 64 -13.62 11.71 -14.99
C GLU A 64 -15.05 11.40 -14.55
N ARG A 65 -15.46 10.13 -14.62
CA ARG A 65 -16.83 9.69 -14.34
C ARG A 65 -16.96 8.71 -13.20
N GLU A 66 -15.88 8.05 -12.81
CA GLU A 66 -15.87 6.96 -11.85
C GLU A 66 -14.90 7.22 -10.71
N GLU A 67 -15.30 6.86 -9.51
CA GLU A 67 -14.46 6.81 -8.32
C GLU A 67 -14.11 5.35 -8.03
N TYR A 68 -12.81 5.05 -7.82
CA TYR A 68 -12.33 3.69 -7.63
C TYR A 68 -11.93 3.45 -6.18
N TRP A 69 -12.45 2.36 -5.63
CA TRP A 69 -12.18 1.91 -4.26
C TRP A 69 -11.55 0.52 -4.31
N THR A 70 -10.31 0.41 -3.84
CA THR A 70 -9.58 -0.86 -3.82
C THR A 70 -9.65 -1.48 -2.44
N HIS A 71 -10.34 -2.62 -2.33
CA HIS A 71 -10.49 -3.34 -1.07
C HIS A 71 -9.23 -4.17 -0.77
N ILE A 72 -8.65 -3.98 0.44
CA ILE A 72 -7.39 -4.60 0.85
C ILE A 72 -7.49 -5.46 2.12
N THR A 73 -8.69 -5.87 2.52
CA THR A 73 -8.85 -6.68 3.75
C THR A 73 -8.86 -8.18 3.47
N THR A 74 -9.15 -8.60 2.24
CA THR A 74 -9.24 -10.00 1.83
C THR A 74 -8.07 -10.41 0.94
N GLY A 75 -7.91 -11.72 0.74
CA GLY A 75 -6.80 -12.28 -0.01
C GLY A 75 -5.55 -12.54 0.86
N THR A 76 -4.46 -12.97 0.23
CA THR A 76 -3.16 -13.12 0.92
C THR A 76 -2.57 -11.76 1.29
N HIS A 77 -1.68 -11.73 2.27
CA HIS A 77 -0.92 -10.50 2.58
C HIS A 77 -0.13 -9.99 1.39
N VAL A 78 0.35 -10.90 0.55
CA VAL A 78 1.04 -10.55 -0.70
C VAL A 78 0.12 -9.78 -1.63
N ALA A 79 -1.10 -10.27 -1.87
CA ALA A 79 -2.08 -9.56 -2.70
C ALA A 79 -2.45 -8.19 -2.12
N GLN A 80 -2.61 -8.09 -0.81
CA GLN A 80 -2.90 -6.82 -0.12
C GLN A 80 -1.78 -5.80 -0.31
N ILE A 81 -0.51 -6.22 -0.16
CA ILE A 81 0.66 -5.36 -0.36
C ILE A 81 0.78 -4.95 -1.83
N CYS A 82 0.56 -5.87 -2.78
CA CYS A 82 0.61 -5.56 -4.20
C CYS A 82 -0.46 -4.53 -4.60
N LEU A 83 -1.70 -4.71 -4.14
CA LEU A 83 -2.78 -3.74 -4.38
C LEU A 83 -2.46 -2.37 -3.76
N PHE A 84 -1.93 -2.35 -2.53
CA PHE A 84 -1.46 -1.13 -1.89
C PHE A 84 -0.43 -0.40 -2.76
N LEU A 85 0.60 -1.11 -3.25
CA LEU A 85 1.64 -0.54 -4.10
C LEU A 85 1.09 -0.02 -5.43
N LEU A 86 0.11 -0.71 -6.03
CA LEU A 86 -0.49 -0.30 -7.29
C LEU A 86 -1.36 0.97 -7.13
N VAL A 87 -2.05 1.12 -6.01
CA VAL A 87 -2.78 2.36 -5.69
C VAL A 87 -1.81 3.49 -5.36
N GLU A 88 -0.77 3.24 -4.55
CA GLU A 88 0.26 4.23 -4.19
C GLU A 88 1.00 4.75 -5.42
N SER A 89 1.34 3.86 -6.34
CA SER A 89 1.99 4.22 -7.62
C SER A 89 1.01 4.79 -8.66
N ARG A 90 -0.27 4.98 -8.29
CA ARG A 90 -1.35 5.48 -9.15
C ARG A 90 -1.58 4.65 -10.42
N ARG A 91 -1.25 3.35 -10.38
CA ARG A 91 -1.62 2.39 -11.42
C ARG A 91 -3.09 2.00 -11.32
N ILE A 92 -3.60 1.97 -10.10
CA ILE A 92 -5.03 1.94 -9.81
C ILE A 92 -5.37 3.32 -9.25
N PRO A 93 -6.19 4.13 -9.91
CA PRO A 93 -6.62 5.41 -9.38
C PRO A 93 -7.60 5.21 -8.21
N GLY A 94 -7.71 6.19 -7.34
CA GLY A 94 -8.68 6.19 -6.24
C GLY A 94 -8.08 5.92 -4.87
N VAL A 95 -8.83 5.26 -4.00
CA VAL A 95 -8.51 5.09 -2.58
C VAL A 95 -8.54 3.63 -2.16
N LEU A 96 -7.85 3.33 -1.07
CA LEU A 96 -7.90 2.00 -0.45
C LEU A 96 -9.07 1.92 0.53
N VAL A 97 -9.72 0.75 0.58
CA VAL A 97 -10.79 0.45 1.52
C VAL A 97 -10.37 -0.72 2.41
N GLN A 98 -10.43 -0.49 3.71
CA GLN A 98 -10.26 -1.53 4.71
C GLN A 98 -11.61 -1.80 5.38
N THR A 99 -11.98 -3.07 5.51
CA THR A 99 -13.18 -3.46 6.27
C THR A 99 -12.79 -4.19 7.54
N SER A 100 -13.60 -4.04 8.58
CA SER A 100 -13.44 -4.75 9.83
C SER A 100 -14.74 -5.49 10.18
N PRO A 101 -14.66 -6.76 10.63
CA PRO A 101 -15.84 -7.50 11.02
C PRO A 101 -16.54 -6.84 12.22
N PRO A 102 -17.82 -7.15 12.45
CA PRO A 102 -18.56 -6.67 13.60
C PRO A 102 -17.88 -7.09 14.91
N LYS A 103 -17.88 -6.22 15.89
CA LYS A 103 -17.36 -6.54 17.21
C LYS A 103 -18.27 -7.61 17.85
N ARG A 104 -17.71 -8.75 18.26
CA ARG A 104 -18.42 -9.95 18.76
C ARG A 104 -19.44 -9.69 19.89
N GLN A 105 -19.46 -8.51 20.48
CA GLN A 105 -20.33 -8.16 21.62
C GLN A 105 -21.57 -7.33 21.26
N GLN A 106 -21.74 -6.94 20.00
CA GLN A 106 -22.91 -6.16 19.57
C GLN A 106 -23.68 -6.93 18.50
N MET A 107 -24.77 -7.56 18.93
CA MET A 107 -25.72 -8.19 18.01
C MET A 107 -26.31 -7.12 17.10
N GLY A 108 -26.13 -7.26 15.77
CA GLY A 108 -26.62 -6.30 14.77
C GLY A 108 -25.61 -5.25 14.30
N ASP A 109 -24.36 -5.27 14.78
CA ASP A 109 -23.28 -4.44 14.22
C ASP A 109 -22.85 -4.98 12.83
N PRO A 110 -23.05 -4.23 11.75
CA PRO A 110 -22.67 -4.66 10.40
C PRO A 110 -21.14 -4.68 10.16
N GLY A 111 -20.32 -4.32 11.14
CA GLY A 111 -18.90 -4.05 10.97
C GLY A 111 -18.63 -2.60 10.55
N SER A 112 -17.41 -2.32 10.16
CA SER A 112 -17.01 -0.98 9.74
C SER A 112 -16.13 -1.01 8.50
N SER A 113 -16.19 0.07 7.72
CA SER A 113 -15.27 0.32 6.62
C SER A 113 -14.52 1.63 6.85
N THR A 114 -13.26 1.65 6.44
CA THR A 114 -12.40 2.83 6.54
C THR A 114 -11.75 3.09 5.20
N LEU A 115 -11.88 4.29 4.68
CA LEU A 115 -11.16 4.74 3.51
C LEU A 115 -9.74 5.18 3.93
N ILE A 116 -8.74 4.58 3.31
CA ILE A 116 -7.34 4.92 3.53
C ILE A 116 -6.91 5.82 2.37
N ALA A 117 -6.83 7.12 2.64
CA ALA A 117 -6.19 8.04 1.71
C ALA A 117 -4.69 8.06 2.03
N LEU A 118 -3.86 7.70 1.05
CA LEU A 118 -2.40 7.66 1.19
C LEU A 118 -1.75 9.06 1.11
N ASP A 119 -2.53 10.09 1.35
CA ASP A 119 -1.99 11.44 1.55
C ASP A 119 -1.26 11.46 2.91
N LEU A 120 0.06 11.34 2.85
CA LEU A 120 0.94 11.38 4.03
C LEU A 120 0.75 12.64 4.86
N SER A 121 0.18 13.70 4.30
CA SER A 121 -0.15 14.92 5.04
C SER A 121 -1.19 14.69 6.14
N ARG A 122 -2.03 13.67 6.00
CA ARG A 122 -3.02 13.26 7.02
C ARG A 122 -2.42 12.41 8.15
N TYR A 123 -1.20 11.94 7.95
CA TYR A 123 -0.48 11.12 8.92
C TYR A 123 0.68 11.89 9.56
N ASP A 124 0.44 13.16 9.92
CA ASP A 124 1.42 14.03 10.58
C ASP A 124 2.14 13.34 11.75
N VAL A 125 1.41 12.48 12.48
CA VAL A 125 2.00 11.71 13.59
C VAL A 125 3.04 10.71 13.09
N ILE A 126 2.84 10.10 11.91
CA ILE A 126 3.80 9.16 11.31
C ILE A 126 4.97 9.95 10.73
N ALA A 127 4.69 11.02 10.00
CA ALA A 127 5.72 11.91 9.44
C ALA A 127 6.57 12.55 10.53
N GLN A 128 5.97 12.97 11.65
CA GLN A 128 6.69 13.50 12.82
C GLN A 128 7.56 12.44 13.49
N ARG A 129 7.10 11.19 13.59
CA ARG A 129 7.92 10.09 14.14
C ARG A 129 9.11 9.79 13.26
N PHE A 130 8.93 9.65 11.94
CA PHE A 130 10.04 9.49 11.01
C PHE A 130 11.01 10.68 11.03
N GLY A 131 10.50 11.90 11.13
CA GLY A 131 11.32 13.10 11.28
C GLY A 131 12.10 13.12 12.60
N ALA A 132 11.49 12.71 13.70
CA ALA A 132 12.15 12.60 15.00
C ALA A 132 13.24 11.51 15.00
N GLU A 133 12.95 10.33 14.45
CA GLU A 133 13.94 9.23 14.34
C GLU A 133 15.14 9.64 13.47
N GLN A 134 14.91 10.38 12.37
CA GLN A 134 16.01 10.91 11.57
C GLN A 134 16.83 11.96 12.31
N GLN A 135 16.18 12.85 13.07
CA GLN A 135 16.88 13.85 13.90
C GLN A 135 17.66 13.20 15.03
N ASP A 136 17.11 12.17 15.68
CA ASP A 136 17.79 11.42 16.72
C ASP A 136 19.01 10.66 16.18
N ALA A 137 18.93 10.07 14.98
CA ALA A 137 20.06 9.44 14.32
C ALA A 137 21.18 10.44 13.98
N VAL A 138 20.81 11.64 13.48
CA VAL A 138 21.76 12.73 13.23
C VAL A 138 22.40 13.24 14.51
N GLN A 139 21.60 13.42 15.57
CA GLN A 139 22.12 13.81 16.88
C GLN A 139 23.04 12.74 17.49
N PHE A 140 22.71 11.46 17.31
CA PHE A 140 23.56 10.36 17.78
C PHE A 140 24.92 10.35 17.05
N LEU A 141 24.94 10.55 15.74
CA LEU A 141 26.18 10.67 14.97
C LEU A 141 26.99 11.91 15.37
N LYS A 142 26.32 13.01 15.75
CA LYS A 142 26.95 14.24 16.23
C LYS A 142 27.29 14.24 17.72
N SER A 143 26.62 13.43 18.54
CA SER A 143 26.77 13.44 20.00
C SER A 143 28.14 12.96 20.50
N GLY A 144 28.90 12.22 19.68
CA GLY A 144 30.26 11.82 19.97
C GLY A 144 31.32 12.89 19.69
N ILE A 145 30.99 13.97 19.00
CA ILE A 145 31.96 14.99 18.55
C ILE A 145 31.35 16.39 18.69
N ALA A 146 31.49 16.97 19.87
CA ALA A 146 31.09 18.36 20.11
C ALA A 146 32.04 19.32 19.39
N THR A 147 31.74 19.72 18.16
CA THR A 147 32.55 20.68 17.40
C THR A 147 31.75 21.90 16.98
N ARG A 148 32.39 23.07 17.06
CA ARG A 148 31.89 24.34 16.53
C ARG A 148 32.36 24.59 15.09
N ASN A 149 33.07 23.65 14.49
CA ASN A 149 33.58 23.78 13.14
C ASN A 149 32.46 23.53 12.10
N ALA A 150 31.97 24.58 11.48
CA ALA A 150 30.90 24.52 10.49
C ALA A 150 31.25 23.61 9.29
N ARG A 151 32.52 23.59 8.86
CA ARG A 151 32.99 22.77 7.75
C ARG A 151 32.96 21.28 8.10
N PHE A 152 33.33 20.93 9.31
CA PHE A 152 33.26 19.55 9.81
C PHE A 152 31.82 19.10 9.96
N ASN A 153 30.92 19.94 10.48
CA ASN A 153 29.51 19.62 10.59
C ASN A 153 28.86 19.40 9.22
N ALA A 154 29.19 20.22 8.23
CA ALA A 154 28.72 20.04 6.85
C ALA A 154 29.22 18.72 6.24
N LEU A 155 30.47 18.32 6.54
CA LEU A 155 31.01 17.03 6.09
C LEU A 155 30.26 15.83 6.71
N ILE A 156 29.95 15.90 8.00
CA ILE A 156 29.16 14.85 8.67
C ILE A 156 27.74 14.75 8.08
N ASP A 157 27.09 15.89 7.81
CA ASP A 157 25.78 15.94 7.16
C ASP A 157 25.82 15.32 5.75
N GLU A 158 26.93 15.48 5.02
CA GLU A 158 27.11 14.88 3.69
C GLU A 158 27.38 13.37 3.78
N VAL A 159 28.21 12.94 4.70
CA VAL A 159 28.48 11.50 4.97
C VAL A 159 27.19 10.76 5.29
N GLU A 160 26.37 11.34 6.15
CA GLU A 160 25.07 10.74 6.51
C GLU A 160 24.15 10.62 5.29
N ARG A 161 24.00 11.68 4.50
CA ARG A 161 23.18 11.69 3.29
C ARG A 161 23.63 10.63 2.30
N VAL A 162 24.93 10.42 2.14
CA VAL A 162 25.50 9.39 1.27
C VAL A 162 25.30 8.00 1.85
N ALA A 163 25.55 7.81 3.15
CA ALA A 163 25.45 6.52 3.83
C ALA A 163 24.02 5.94 3.81
N VAL A 164 23.00 6.80 3.93
CA VAL A 164 21.60 6.39 3.88
C VAL A 164 21.18 6.01 2.45
N ARG A 165 21.78 6.60 1.43
CA ARG A 165 21.36 6.43 0.01
C ARG A 165 22.24 5.49 -0.80
N SER A 166 23.43 5.15 -0.33
CA SER A 166 24.41 4.36 -1.07
C SER A 166 24.80 3.11 -0.30
N ARG A 167 24.92 2.00 -1.00
CA ARG A 167 25.52 0.75 -0.50
C ARG A 167 27.01 0.63 -0.83
N ALA A 168 27.56 1.61 -1.54
CA ALA A 168 28.98 1.66 -1.87
C ALA A 168 29.82 2.03 -0.64
N PRO A 169 31.03 1.50 -0.49
CA PRO A 169 31.92 1.87 0.60
C PRO A 169 32.29 3.35 0.49
N ILE A 170 32.34 4.03 1.63
CA ILE A 170 32.78 5.44 1.75
C ILE A 170 34.24 5.43 2.19
N LEU A 171 35.10 6.06 1.40
CA LEU A 171 36.51 6.22 1.73
C LEU A 171 36.76 7.64 2.27
N PHE A 172 37.29 7.72 3.48
CA PHE A 172 37.75 9.00 4.04
C PHE A 172 39.24 9.14 3.76
N THR A 173 39.63 10.25 3.11
CA THR A 173 41.03 10.61 2.91
C THR A 173 41.34 11.85 3.73
N GLY A 174 42.42 11.80 4.51
CA GLY A 174 42.94 12.93 5.26
C GLY A 174 44.17 13.57 4.59
N PRO A 175 44.62 14.72 5.08
CA PRO A 175 45.88 15.34 4.66
C PRO A 175 47.08 14.47 5.02
#